data_3272778f7c9c107e6b1d57f84cceef93
#
_entry.id   3272778f7c9c107e6b1d57f84cceef93
#
_cell.length_a   1.000
_cell.length_b   1.000
_cell.length_c   1.000
_cell.angle_alpha   90.00
_cell.angle_beta   90.00
_cell.angle_gamma   90.00
#
_symmetry.space_group_name_H-M   'P 1'
#
loop_
_entity.id
_entity.type
_entity.pdbx_description
1 polymer ?
#
loop_
_entity_poly.entity_id
_entity_poly.type
_entity_poly.pdbx_seq_one_letter_code
_entity_poly.pdbx_strand_id
1 'polypeptide(L)'
;MSGWFQQQIVGSGRLPLFCFFVALVVGFGVTRLNVRLIRADVRWWPGNLVAGDVHVHHMVFGVVFMGVGGVGELAAPLQSLAWRAGSAALFGVGTALVLDEFALILHLRDVYWSNEGRMSVDAVFVAAGVTALLLMGVSPVGVKNVRDYQRLLPEDASAVLTLNLAVAVLFVLAAITLLKGKLWTGLAGLFVPPLFIVGAVRLARPGSPWARWRYRNRPGKLARAGRREQRLRRPVINAKIRLQDLLAGEHAPAAILLDRQPPAGPGAGDAS
;
A
#
# COMPACT_ATOMS: atom_id res chain seq x y z
N MET A 1 4.24 22.83 -22.16
CA MET A 1 4.10 21.56 -21.38
C MET A 1 4.89 20.42 -21.98
N SER A 2 5.05 20.30 -23.30
CA SER A 2 5.84 19.24 -23.96
C SER A 2 7.32 19.22 -23.57
N GLY A 3 7.98 20.36 -23.39
CA GLY A 3 9.41 20.44 -23.04
C GLY A 3 9.73 19.93 -21.63
N TRP A 4 8.90 20.24 -20.63
CA TRP A 4 9.08 19.75 -19.26
C TRP A 4 8.96 18.22 -19.18
N PHE A 5 7.93 17.66 -19.79
CA PHE A 5 7.71 16.20 -19.82
C PHE A 5 8.86 15.47 -20.49
N GLN A 6 9.31 15.99 -21.63
CA GLN A 6 10.46 15.42 -22.35
C GLN A 6 11.74 15.45 -21.50
N GLN A 7 12.02 16.53 -20.81
CA GLN A 7 13.24 16.65 -20.00
C GLN A 7 13.16 15.87 -18.68
N GLN A 8 12.05 15.97 -17.94
CA GLN A 8 11.96 15.44 -16.58
C GLN A 8 11.51 13.96 -16.53
N ILE A 9 10.78 13.48 -17.53
CA ILE A 9 10.25 12.12 -17.54
C ILE A 9 11.00 11.25 -18.58
N VAL A 10 10.98 11.67 -19.84
CA VAL A 10 11.58 10.87 -20.92
C VAL A 10 13.10 10.92 -20.84
N GLY A 11 13.70 12.10 -20.84
CA GLY A 11 15.16 12.31 -20.80
C GLY A 11 15.82 11.81 -19.51
N SER A 12 15.09 11.78 -18.40
CA SER A 12 15.57 11.20 -17.13
C SER A 12 15.42 9.67 -17.04
N GLY A 13 14.84 9.01 -18.06
CA GLY A 13 14.58 7.57 -18.06
C GLY A 13 13.44 7.11 -17.13
N ARG A 14 12.60 8.03 -16.68
CA ARG A 14 11.50 7.74 -15.75
C ARG A 14 10.17 7.38 -16.43
N LEU A 15 10.14 7.32 -17.77
CA LEU A 15 8.92 7.01 -18.49
C LEU A 15 8.28 5.68 -18.06
N PRO A 16 9.02 4.57 -17.86
CA PRO A 16 8.41 3.33 -17.37
C PRO A 16 7.75 3.51 -16.00
N LEU A 17 8.41 4.21 -15.07
CA LEU A 17 7.84 4.49 -13.74
C LEU A 17 6.60 5.38 -13.82
N PHE A 18 6.58 6.35 -14.74
CA PHE A 18 5.41 7.18 -15.00
C PHE A 18 4.24 6.34 -15.55
N CYS A 19 4.51 5.46 -16.53
CA CYS A 19 3.49 4.56 -17.08
C CYS A 19 2.95 3.60 -16.00
N PHE A 20 3.82 3.05 -15.16
CA PHE A 20 3.42 2.26 -13.99
C PHE A 20 2.49 3.06 -13.07
N PHE A 21 2.88 4.27 -12.70
CA PHE A 21 2.08 5.13 -11.81
C PHE A 21 0.69 5.44 -12.37
N VAL A 22 0.62 5.85 -13.64
CA VAL A 22 -0.65 6.15 -14.31
C VAL A 22 -1.51 4.90 -14.37
N ALA A 23 -0.95 3.77 -14.77
CA ALA A 23 -1.67 2.50 -14.87
C ALA A 23 -2.17 2.00 -13.50
N LEU A 24 -1.39 2.17 -12.43
CA LEU A 24 -1.79 1.87 -11.06
C LEU A 24 -3.01 2.72 -10.63
N VAL A 25 -2.93 4.04 -10.83
CA VAL A 25 -4.00 4.96 -10.39
C VAL A 25 -5.27 4.77 -11.22
N VAL A 26 -5.13 4.66 -12.55
CA VAL A 26 -6.27 4.44 -13.46
C VAL A 26 -6.87 3.06 -13.22
N GLY A 27 -6.05 2.01 -13.10
CA GLY A 27 -6.51 0.65 -12.82
C GLY A 27 -7.30 0.58 -11.51
N PHE A 28 -6.80 1.18 -10.44
CA PHE A 28 -7.55 1.28 -9.19
C PHE A 28 -8.86 2.07 -9.34
N GLY A 29 -8.84 3.18 -10.07
CA GLY A 29 -10.05 3.96 -10.34
C GLY A 29 -11.11 3.15 -11.10
N VAL A 30 -10.68 2.38 -12.09
CA VAL A 30 -11.57 1.51 -12.88
C VAL A 30 -12.17 0.40 -12.03
N THR A 31 -11.37 -0.28 -11.19
CA THR A 31 -11.90 -1.32 -10.29
C THR A 31 -12.91 -0.74 -9.31
N ARG A 32 -12.65 0.43 -8.73
CA ARG A 32 -13.61 1.11 -7.84
C ARG A 32 -14.88 1.54 -8.54
N LEU A 33 -14.76 2.05 -9.76
CA LEU A 33 -15.93 2.39 -10.59
C LEU A 33 -16.75 1.14 -10.91
N ASN A 34 -16.10 0.06 -11.34
CA ASN A 34 -16.75 -1.23 -11.62
C ASN A 34 -17.57 -1.72 -10.42
N VAL A 35 -16.95 -1.74 -9.24
CA VAL A 35 -17.63 -2.13 -8.00
C VAL A 35 -18.84 -1.24 -7.69
N ARG A 36 -18.75 0.07 -7.94
CA ARG A 36 -19.87 1.00 -7.74
C ARG A 36 -21.02 0.75 -8.71
N LEU A 37 -20.70 0.49 -9.98
CA LEU A 37 -21.72 0.23 -11.01
C LEU A 37 -22.45 -1.11 -10.75
N ILE A 38 -21.72 -2.14 -10.32
CA ILE A 38 -22.31 -3.42 -9.90
C ILE A 38 -23.23 -3.22 -8.68
N ARG A 39 -22.80 -2.44 -7.67
CA ARG A 39 -23.63 -2.13 -6.50
C ARG A 39 -24.90 -1.33 -6.81
N ALA A 40 -24.80 -0.43 -7.80
CA ALA A 40 -25.92 0.40 -8.23
C ALA A 40 -26.91 -0.38 -9.14
N ASP A 41 -26.66 -1.68 -9.35
CA ASP A 41 -27.47 -2.58 -10.20
C ASP A 41 -27.77 -1.95 -11.58
N VAL A 42 -26.74 -1.40 -12.22
CA VAL A 42 -26.85 -0.72 -13.50
C VAL A 42 -27.13 -1.75 -14.59
N ARG A 43 -28.32 -1.73 -15.18
CA ARG A 43 -28.84 -2.75 -16.11
C ARG A 43 -27.96 -3.10 -17.31
N TRP A 44 -27.19 -2.15 -17.81
CA TRP A 44 -26.30 -2.36 -18.97
C TRP A 44 -24.88 -2.74 -18.61
N TRP A 45 -24.56 -2.77 -17.29
CA TRP A 45 -23.21 -3.09 -16.82
C TRP A 45 -23.09 -4.61 -16.59
N PRO A 46 -22.02 -5.27 -17.09
CA PRO A 46 -21.80 -6.69 -16.83
C PRO A 46 -21.59 -6.90 -15.34
N GLY A 47 -22.29 -7.87 -14.77
CA GLY A 47 -22.14 -8.30 -13.37
C GLY A 47 -20.81 -8.97 -13.10
N ASN A 48 -20.71 -9.63 -11.94
CA ASN A 48 -19.51 -10.39 -11.55
C ASN A 48 -19.25 -11.54 -12.53
N LEU A 49 -17.98 -11.74 -12.87
CA LEU A 49 -17.54 -12.89 -13.66
C LEU A 49 -17.61 -14.14 -12.76
N VAL A 50 -18.52 -15.04 -13.10
CA VAL A 50 -18.66 -16.34 -12.44
C VAL A 50 -18.30 -17.43 -13.47
N ALA A 51 -17.29 -18.21 -13.19
CA ALA A 51 -16.89 -19.36 -14.00
C ALA A 51 -17.37 -20.66 -13.30
N GLY A 52 -18.57 -21.12 -13.66
CA GLY A 52 -19.24 -22.23 -12.96
C GLY A 52 -19.61 -21.82 -11.54
N ASP A 53 -19.26 -22.64 -10.52
CA ASP A 53 -19.49 -22.35 -9.10
C ASP A 53 -18.34 -21.55 -8.45
N VAL A 54 -17.30 -21.16 -9.22
CA VAL A 54 -16.12 -20.47 -8.70
C VAL A 54 -16.21 -18.97 -8.99
N HIS A 55 -16.23 -18.18 -7.93
CA HIS A 55 -16.08 -16.71 -8.02
C HIS A 55 -14.61 -16.38 -8.27
N VAL A 56 -14.30 -15.94 -9.49
CA VAL A 56 -12.92 -15.57 -9.86
C VAL A 56 -12.64 -14.14 -9.41
N HIS A 57 -11.79 -14.02 -8.42
CA HIS A 57 -11.31 -12.71 -7.97
C HIS A 57 -10.39 -12.08 -9.01
N HIS A 58 -10.54 -10.79 -9.26
CA HIS A 58 -9.72 -10.06 -10.23
C HIS A 58 -8.23 -10.01 -9.84
N MET A 59 -7.90 -10.29 -8.58
CA MET A 59 -6.53 -10.48 -8.11
C MET A 59 -5.77 -11.55 -8.94
N VAL A 60 -6.44 -12.59 -9.42
CA VAL A 60 -5.81 -13.65 -10.24
C VAL A 60 -5.26 -13.05 -11.54
N PHE A 61 -6.07 -12.23 -12.21
CA PHE A 61 -5.61 -11.49 -13.40
C PHE A 61 -4.50 -10.50 -13.03
N GLY A 62 -4.60 -9.88 -11.86
CA GLY A 62 -3.59 -8.98 -11.33
C GLY A 62 -2.22 -9.65 -11.19
N VAL A 63 -2.17 -10.85 -10.61
CA VAL A 63 -0.93 -11.65 -10.47
C VAL A 63 -0.34 -11.99 -11.83
N VAL A 64 -1.18 -12.41 -12.80
CA VAL A 64 -0.73 -12.71 -14.17
C VAL A 64 -0.15 -11.47 -14.83
N PHE A 65 -0.83 -10.32 -14.76
CA PHE A 65 -0.35 -9.06 -15.35
C PHE A 65 0.94 -8.56 -14.69
N MET A 66 1.07 -8.71 -13.38
CA MET A 66 2.34 -8.44 -12.69
C MET A 66 3.46 -9.38 -13.16
N GLY A 67 3.17 -10.68 -13.29
CA GLY A 67 4.13 -11.66 -13.79
C GLY A 67 4.61 -11.32 -15.19
N VAL A 68 3.68 -11.14 -16.12
CA VAL A 68 3.99 -10.81 -17.53
C VAL A 68 4.69 -9.45 -17.66
N GLY A 69 4.18 -8.42 -16.99
CA GLY A 69 4.76 -7.08 -16.99
C GLY A 69 6.17 -7.06 -16.37
N GLY A 70 6.35 -7.77 -15.23
CA GLY A 70 7.66 -7.86 -14.57
C GLY A 70 8.68 -8.62 -15.40
N VAL A 71 8.33 -9.77 -15.96
CA VAL A 71 9.21 -10.52 -16.88
C VAL A 71 9.49 -9.71 -18.15
N GLY A 72 8.44 -9.03 -18.68
CA GLY A 72 8.59 -8.15 -19.83
C GLY A 72 9.59 -7.01 -19.59
N GLU A 73 9.59 -6.39 -18.38
CA GLU A 73 10.59 -5.35 -18.04
C GLU A 73 12.00 -5.93 -17.91
N LEU A 74 12.15 -7.13 -17.32
CA LEU A 74 13.44 -7.81 -17.18
C LEU A 74 14.00 -8.25 -18.55
N ALA A 75 13.14 -8.68 -19.46
CA ALA A 75 13.51 -9.11 -20.81
C ALA A 75 13.65 -7.93 -21.80
N ALA A 76 13.29 -6.72 -21.41
CA ALA A 76 13.27 -5.56 -22.28
C ALA A 76 14.68 -5.20 -22.76
N PRO A 77 14.90 -4.97 -24.08
CA PRO A 77 16.12 -4.37 -24.54
C PRO A 77 16.33 -2.99 -23.90
N LEU A 78 17.55 -2.70 -23.41
CA LEU A 78 17.86 -1.45 -22.69
C LEU A 78 17.47 -0.17 -23.45
N GLN A 79 17.49 -0.23 -24.79
CA GLN A 79 17.18 0.91 -25.68
C GLN A 79 15.69 0.99 -26.06
N SER A 80 14.88 -0.04 -25.77
CA SER A 80 13.46 -0.06 -26.15
C SER A 80 12.58 0.59 -25.08
N LEU A 81 12.50 1.93 -25.13
CA LEU A 81 11.71 2.71 -24.19
C LEU A 81 10.21 2.36 -24.25
N ALA A 82 9.68 2.08 -25.47
CA ALA A 82 8.27 1.71 -25.64
C ALA A 82 7.95 0.35 -24.99
N TRP A 83 8.83 -0.64 -25.18
CA TRP A 83 8.66 -1.96 -24.55
C TRP A 83 8.63 -1.84 -23.02
N ARG A 84 9.64 -1.14 -22.46
CA ARG A 84 9.72 -0.92 -21.01
C ARG A 84 8.54 -0.15 -20.46
N ALA A 85 8.09 0.88 -21.15
CA ALA A 85 6.89 1.64 -20.78
C ALA A 85 5.63 0.76 -20.80
N GLY A 86 5.46 -0.09 -21.82
CA GLY A 86 4.33 -1.02 -21.93
C GLY A 86 4.34 -2.09 -20.84
N SER A 87 5.50 -2.71 -20.59
CA SER A 87 5.69 -3.71 -19.53
C SER A 87 5.41 -3.11 -18.13
N ALA A 88 5.93 -1.92 -17.89
CA ALA A 88 5.69 -1.20 -16.63
C ALA A 88 4.20 -0.80 -16.45
N ALA A 89 3.52 -0.41 -17.53
CA ALA A 89 2.08 -0.13 -17.48
C ALA A 89 1.28 -1.39 -17.14
N LEU A 90 1.58 -2.53 -17.79
CA LEU A 90 0.94 -3.81 -17.49
C LEU A 90 1.19 -4.24 -16.04
N PHE A 91 2.43 -4.07 -15.54
CA PHE A 91 2.76 -4.32 -14.14
C PHE A 91 1.97 -3.40 -13.20
N GLY A 92 1.75 -2.15 -13.57
CA GLY A 92 0.96 -1.18 -12.81
C GLY A 92 -0.52 -1.55 -12.71
N VAL A 93 -1.13 -2.00 -13.82
CA VAL A 93 -2.51 -2.53 -13.83
C VAL A 93 -2.60 -3.75 -12.91
N GLY A 94 -1.68 -4.72 -13.07
CA GLY A 94 -1.65 -5.91 -12.21
C GLY A 94 -1.52 -5.56 -10.74
N THR A 95 -0.64 -4.60 -10.41
CA THR A 95 -0.46 -4.10 -9.04
C THR A 95 -1.76 -3.48 -8.50
N ALA A 96 -2.49 -2.71 -9.30
CA ALA A 96 -3.78 -2.13 -8.90
C ALA A 96 -4.80 -3.21 -8.53
N LEU A 97 -4.93 -4.24 -9.36
CA LEU A 97 -5.86 -5.35 -9.13
C LEU A 97 -5.53 -6.14 -7.86
N VAL A 98 -4.25 -6.44 -7.64
CA VAL A 98 -3.79 -7.16 -6.44
C VAL A 98 -3.97 -6.32 -5.18
N LEU A 99 -3.60 -5.04 -5.22
CA LEU A 99 -3.73 -4.16 -4.05
C LEU A 99 -5.17 -3.82 -3.72
N ASP A 100 -6.07 -3.83 -4.70
CA ASP A 100 -7.51 -3.64 -4.46
C ASP A 100 -8.08 -4.75 -3.58
N GLU A 101 -7.57 -5.98 -3.69
CA GLU A 101 -7.94 -7.13 -2.87
C GLU A 101 -6.91 -7.47 -1.78
N PHE A 102 -6.05 -6.53 -1.38
CA PHE A 102 -5.00 -6.75 -0.40
C PHE A 102 -5.52 -7.28 0.95
N ALA A 103 -6.70 -6.84 1.37
CA ALA A 103 -7.32 -7.31 2.59
C ALA A 103 -7.71 -8.80 2.52
N LEU A 104 -8.13 -9.30 1.35
CA LEU A 104 -8.42 -10.71 1.11
C LEU A 104 -7.16 -11.56 1.29
N ILE A 105 -6.02 -11.11 0.74
CA ILE A 105 -4.73 -11.80 0.88
C ILE A 105 -4.33 -11.94 2.35
N LEU A 106 -4.52 -10.89 3.15
CA LEU A 106 -4.12 -10.89 4.57
C LEU A 106 -5.02 -11.73 5.45
N HIS A 107 -6.31 -11.80 5.18
CA HIS A 107 -7.29 -12.44 6.06
C HIS A 107 -7.72 -13.83 5.58
N LEU A 108 -7.30 -14.25 4.37
CA LEU A 108 -7.67 -15.53 3.75
C LEU A 108 -9.20 -15.78 3.71
N ARG A 109 -9.99 -14.73 3.72
CA ARG A 109 -11.44 -14.72 3.64
C ARG A 109 -11.89 -13.40 3.02
N ASP A 110 -13.06 -13.40 2.40
CA ASP A 110 -13.63 -12.18 1.83
C ASP A 110 -14.01 -11.20 2.94
N VAL A 111 -13.20 -10.16 3.10
CA VAL A 111 -13.38 -9.05 4.03
C VAL A 111 -13.57 -7.72 3.30
N TYR A 112 -13.81 -7.79 1.98
CA TYR A 112 -13.88 -6.61 1.13
C TYR A 112 -14.94 -5.59 1.60
N TRP A 113 -16.06 -6.09 2.11
CA TRP A 113 -17.20 -5.31 2.58
C TRP A 113 -17.13 -4.92 4.05
N SER A 114 -16.12 -5.40 4.77
CA SER A 114 -15.89 -5.12 6.18
C SER A 114 -14.95 -3.92 6.39
N ASN A 115 -14.72 -3.54 7.64
CA ASN A 115 -13.76 -2.49 8.00
C ASN A 115 -12.32 -2.83 7.57
N GLU A 116 -12.01 -4.11 7.46
CA GLU A 116 -10.72 -4.64 7.00
C GLU A 116 -10.49 -4.33 5.51
N GLY A 117 -11.53 -4.26 4.68
CA GLY A 117 -11.45 -3.89 3.26
C GLY A 117 -10.83 -2.50 3.01
N ARG A 118 -10.84 -1.62 4.01
CA ARG A 118 -10.14 -0.32 3.96
C ARG A 118 -8.63 -0.45 3.85
N MET A 119 -8.07 -1.62 4.23
CA MET A 119 -6.63 -1.88 4.11
C MET A 119 -6.18 -1.93 2.65
N SER A 120 -7.01 -2.42 1.74
CA SER A 120 -6.75 -2.40 0.29
C SER A 120 -6.61 -0.98 -0.23
N VAL A 121 -7.53 -0.09 0.14
CA VAL A 121 -7.47 1.33 -0.24
C VAL A 121 -6.18 1.97 0.29
N ASP A 122 -5.81 1.69 1.54
CA ASP A 122 -4.56 2.19 2.12
C ASP A 122 -3.32 1.70 1.38
N ALA A 123 -3.29 0.44 0.99
CA ALA A 123 -2.18 -0.14 0.25
C ALA A 123 -1.97 0.56 -1.10
N VAL A 124 -3.05 0.83 -1.84
CA VAL A 124 -2.97 1.57 -3.12
C VAL A 124 -2.50 3.00 -2.91
N PHE A 125 -3.03 3.73 -1.91
CA PHE A 125 -2.56 5.09 -1.61
C PHE A 125 -1.08 5.14 -1.22
N VAL A 126 -0.59 4.14 -0.47
CA VAL A 126 0.84 4.02 -0.15
C VAL A 126 1.66 3.78 -1.42
N ALA A 127 1.27 2.82 -2.25
CA ALA A 127 1.98 2.51 -3.48
C ALA A 127 2.03 3.71 -4.44
N ALA A 128 0.89 4.37 -4.66
CA ALA A 128 0.81 5.57 -5.49
C ALA A 128 1.64 6.72 -4.91
N GLY A 129 1.57 6.96 -3.60
CA GLY A 129 2.34 8.01 -2.95
C GLY A 129 3.85 7.80 -3.04
N VAL A 130 4.33 6.57 -2.80
CA VAL A 130 5.74 6.21 -2.96
C VAL A 130 6.19 6.40 -4.40
N THR A 131 5.40 5.90 -5.36
CA THR A 131 5.74 6.02 -6.79
C THR A 131 5.76 7.49 -7.23
N ALA A 132 4.82 8.31 -6.77
CA ALA A 132 4.82 9.74 -7.06
C ALA A 132 6.08 10.44 -6.53
N LEU A 133 6.52 10.13 -5.29
CA LEU A 133 7.76 10.67 -4.73
C LEU A 133 8.99 10.28 -5.56
N LEU A 134 9.06 9.02 -6.00
CA LEU A 134 10.13 8.54 -6.87
C LEU A 134 10.11 9.26 -8.24
N LEU A 135 8.91 9.49 -8.81
CA LEU A 135 8.74 10.25 -10.05
C LEU A 135 9.21 11.69 -9.91
N MET A 136 8.93 12.32 -8.77
CA MET A 136 9.42 13.67 -8.46
C MET A 136 10.94 13.73 -8.25
N GLY A 137 11.63 12.58 -8.28
CA GLY A 137 13.08 12.48 -8.09
C GLY A 137 13.52 12.44 -6.63
N VAL A 138 12.57 12.30 -5.70
CA VAL A 138 12.89 12.10 -4.29
C VAL A 138 13.35 10.65 -4.12
N SER A 139 14.61 10.46 -3.77
CA SER A 139 15.19 9.13 -3.63
C SER A 139 15.15 8.68 -2.17
N PRO A 140 14.83 7.41 -1.90
CA PRO A 140 14.97 6.86 -0.55
C PRO A 140 16.40 7.07 -0.04
N VAL A 141 16.53 7.55 1.20
CA VAL A 141 17.83 7.79 1.87
C VAL A 141 18.74 8.77 1.08
N GLY A 142 18.20 9.52 0.11
CA GLY A 142 18.96 10.49 -0.69
C GLY A 142 19.91 9.89 -1.75
N VAL A 143 19.93 8.57 -1.90
CA VAL A 143 20.80 7.88 -2.88
C VAL A 143 20.01 7.62 -4.16
N LYS A 144 20.44 8.21 -5.28
CA LYS A 144 19.75 8.09 -6.58
C LYS A 144 20.12 6.80 -7.34
N ASN A 145 21.35 6.34 -7.19
CA ASN A 145 21.83 5.10 -7.82
C ASN A 145 23.09 4.57 -7.13
N VAL A 146 23.52 3.36 -7.51
CA VAL A 146 24.71 2.72 -6.94
C VAL A 146 25.99 3.52 -7.19
N ARG A 147 26.08 4.23 -8.33
CA ARG A 147 27.27 5.07 -8.64
C ARG A 147 27.34 6.28 -7.71
N ASP A 148 26.19 6.88 -7.35
CA ASP A 148 26.17 7.97 -6.38
C ASP A 148 26.60 7.48 -5.00
N TYR A 149 26.18 6.26 -4.61
CA TYR A 149 26.65 5.63 -3.37
C TYR A 149 28.16 5.38 -3.42
N GLN A 150 28.69 4.86 -4.51
CA GLN A 150 30.13 4.65 -4.70
C GLN A 150 30.94 5.95 -4.64
N ARG A 151 30.39 7.04 -5.18
CA ARG A 151 31.02 8.39 -5.07
C ARG A 151 30.95 8.98 -3.67
N LEU A 152 30.00 8.56 -2.86
CA LEU A 152 29.87 8.98 -1.46
C LEU A 152 30.76 8.14 -0.54
N LEU A 153 31.29 7.00 -1.02
CA LEU A 153 32.26 6.21 -0.25
C LEU A 153 33.58 6.98 -0.19
N PRO A 154 34.01 7.39 1.00
CA PRO A 154 35.30 8.03 1.16
C PRO A 154 36.44 7.06 0.84
N GLU A 155 37.58 7.54 0.40
CA GLU A 155 38.76 6.71 0.17
C GLU A 155 39.37 6.20 1.50
N ASP A 156 39.04 6.87 2.61
CA ASP A 156 39.53 6.55 3.93
C ASP A 156 38.66 5.50 4.63
N ALA A 157 39.27 4.41 5.10
CA ALA A 157 38.61 3.28 5.76
C ALA A 157 37.81 3.71 7.01
N SER A 158 38.27 4.71 7.74
CA SER A 158 37.57 5.23 8.94
C SER A 158 36.27 5.94 8.57
N ALA A 159 36.25 6.66 7.45
CA ALA A 159 35.08 7.33 6.96
C ALA A 159 34.06 6.36 6.33
N VAL A 160 34.52 5.28 5.69
CA VAL A 160 33.66 4.17 5.23
C VAL A 160 32.97 3.50 6.44
N LEU A 161 33.71 3.23 7.50
CA LEU A 161 33.14 2.66 8.73
C LEU A 161 32.06 3.58 9.33
N THR A 162 32.34 4.88 9.40
CA THR A 162 31.39 5.89 9.91
C THR A 162 30.12 5.94 9.09
N LEU A 163 30.21 5.92 7.74
CA LEU A 163 29.05 5.88 6.85
C LEU A 163 28.23 4.61 7.06
N ASN A 164 28.86 3.45 7.11
CA ASN A 164 28.16 2.19 7.33
C ASN A 164 27.48 2.16 8.70
N LEU A 165 28.10 2.70 9.73
CA LEU A 165 27.50 2.84 11.06
C LEU A 165 26.29 3.77 11.04
N ALA A 166 26.37 4.89 10.34
CA ALA A 166 25.23 5.82 10.16
C ALA A 166 24.04 5.13 9.46
N VAL A 167 24.31 4.39 8.38
CA VAL A 167 23.29 3.60 7.69
C VAL A 167 22.68 2.54 8.61
N ALA A 168 23.49 1.79 9.36
CA ALA A 168 23.01 0.81 10.33
C ALA A 168 22.12 1.46 11.41
N VAL A 169 22.49 2.63 11.92
CA VAL A 169 21.67 3.41 12.87
C VAL A 169 20.32 3.79 12.25
N LEU A 170 20.31 4.23 11.00
CA LEU A 170 19.05 4.55 10.29
C LEU A 170 18.14 3.33 10.17
N PHE A 171 18.69 2.15 9.84
CA PHE A 171 17.91 0.90 9.80
C PHE A 171 17.34 0.54 11.17
N VAL A 172 18.13 0.66 12.24
CA VAL A 172 17.67 0.43 13.61
C VAL A 172 16.54 1.39 13.99
N LEU A 173 16.68 2.69 13.68
CA LEU A 173 15.63 3.69 13.93
C LEU A 173 14.37 3.43 13.12
N ALA A 174 14.52 2.99 11.87
CA ALA A 174 13.39 2.57 11.02
C ALA A 174 12.67 1.37 11.64
N ALA A 175 13.40 0.32 12.04
CA ALA A 175 12.84 -0.87 12.70
C ALA A 175 12.10 -0.49 13.99
N ILE A 176 12.69 0.34 14.86
CA ILE A 176 12.04 0.84 16.07
C ILE A 176 10.76 1.61 15.73
N THR A 177 10.78 2.45 14.71
CA THR A 177 9.62 3.25 14.27
C THR A 177 8.48 2.34 13.81
N LEU A 178 8.77 1.30 13.05
CA LEU A 178 7.81 0.30 12.59
C LEU A 178 7.27 -0.54 13.74
N LEU A 179 8.13 -1.05 14.64
CA LEU A 179 7.74 -1.79 15.84
C LEU A 179 6.84 -0.96 16.77
N LYS A 180 7.01 0.37 16.79
CA LYS A 180 6.12 1.30 17.50
C LYS A 180 4.79 1.52 16.78
N GLY A 181 4.54 0.83 15.67
CA GLY A 181 3.31 0.89 14.88
C GLY A 181 3.13 2.19 14.09
N LYS A 182 4.19 2.91 13.77
CA LYS A 182 4.14 4.21 13.09
C LYS A 182 4.45 4.06 11.60
N LEU A 183 3.64 3.28 10.88
CA LEU A 183 3.85 2.95 9.47
C LEU A 183 4.04 4.20 8.59
N TRP A 184 3.14 5.19 8.72
CA TRP A 184 3.22 6.44 7.94
C TRP A 184 4.47 7.26 8.23
N THR A 185 4.89 7.33 9.50
CA THR A 185 6.14 8.02 9.88
C THR A 185 7.36 7.23 9.40
N GLY A 186 7.30 5.89 9.42
CA GLY A 186 8.33 5.03 8.88
C GLY A 186 8.47 5.19 7.37
N LEU A 187 7.34 5.18 6.65
CA LEU A 187 7.33 5.36 5.19
C LEU A 187 7.85 6.75 4.79
N ALA A 188 7.38 7.82 5.46
CA ALA A 188 7.88 9.17 5.22
C ALA A 188 9.36 9.31 5.62
N GLY A 189 9.82 8.60 6.66
CA GLY A 189 11.22 8.56 7.07
C GLY A 189 12.16 7.96 6.04
N LEU A 190 11.66 7.13 5.13
CA LEU A 190 12.45 6.60 4.02
C LEU A 190 12.93 7.73 3.08
N PHE A 191 12.13 8.78 2.92
CA PHE A 191 12.43 9.93 2.08
C PHE A 191 13.00 11.11 2.87
N VAL A 192 12.67 11.19 4.17
CA VAL A 192 13.11 12.24 5.10
C VAL A 192 13.68 11.57 6.35
N PRO A 193 14.96 11.13 6.34
CA PRO A 193 15.57 10.34 7.42
C PRO A 193 15.38 10.88 8.85
N PRO A 194 15.39 12.20 9.12
CA PRO A 194 15.10 12.71 10.46
C PRO A 194 13.77 12.29 11.07
N LEU A 195 12.78 11.91 10.24
CA LEU A 195 11.49 11.40 10.72
C LEU A 195 11.62 10.04 11.42
N PHE A 196 12.65 9.25 11.13
CA PHE A 196 12.93 8.04 11.89
C PHE A 196 13.28 8.36 13.34
N ILE A 197 14.05 9.42 13.60
CA ILE A 197 14.39 9.87 14.96
C ILE A 197 13.09 10.26 15.68
N VAL A 198 12.25 11.11 15.04
CA VAL A 198 10.96 11.50 15.60
C VAL A 198 10.07 10.27 15.85
N GLY A 199 10.07 9.33 14.92
CA GLY A 199 9.34 8.05 15.03
C GLY A 199 9.84 7.22 16.20
N ALA A 200 11.15 7.08 16.35
CA ALA A 200 11.77 6.27 17.38
C ALA A 200 11.64 6.88 18.79
N VAL A 201 11.76 8.20 18.93
CA VAL A 201 11.69 8.89 20.24
C VAL A 201 10.25 8.96 20.77
N ARG A 202 9.27 9.29 19.93
CA ARG A 202 7.87 9.48 20.37
C ARG A 202 7.26 8.17 20.88
N LEU A 203 6.27 8.27 21.80
CA LEU A 203 5.54 7.11 22.38
C LEU A 203 5.00 6.18 21.29
N ALA A 204 5.09 4.87 21.55
CA ALA A 204 4.53 3.84 20.70
C ALA A 204 2.98 3.86 20.73
N ARG A 205 2.34 3.29 19.71
CA ARG A 205 0.89 3.09 19.70
C ARG A 205 0.49 2.04 20.74
N PRO A 206 -0.68 2.14 21.39
CA PRO A 206 -1.11 1.21 22.43
C PRO A 206 -1.13 -0.27 21.95
N GLY A 207 -1.56 -0.52 20.72
CA GLY A 207 -1.65 -1.88 20.13
C GLY A 207 -0.38 -2.36 19.43
N SER A 208 0.73 -1.59 19.43
CA SER A 208 1.94 -1.95 18.69
C SER A 208 2.73 -3.08 19.37
N PRO A 209 3.54 -3.85 18.62
CA PRO A 209 4.44 -4.86 19.18
C PRO A 209 5.35 -4.29 20.29
N TRP A 210 5.89 -3.08 20.07
CA TRP A 210 6.70 -2.36 21.04
C TRP A 210 5.96 -2.07 22.34
N ALA A 211 4.69 -1.66 22.26
CA ALA A 211 3.90 -1.37 23.46
C ALA A 211 3.56 -2.63 24.24
N ARG A 212 3.22 -3.74 23.55
CA ARG A 212 2.99 -5.04 24.19
C ARG A 212 4.21 -5.52 24.97
N TRP A 213 5.40 -5.32 24.43
CA TRP A 213 6.64 -5.75 25.03
C TRP A 213 7.13 -4.78 26.11
N ARG A 214 7.22 -3.46 25.82
CA ARG A 214 7.91 -2.46 26.67
C ARG A 214 7.00 -1.74 27.66
N TYR A 215 5.66 -1.73 27.43
CA TYR A 215 4.71 -1.02 28.28
C TYR A 215 3.88 -1.96 29.15
N ARG A 216 4.09 -3.26 29.07
CA ARG A 216 3.38 -4.28 29.87
C ARG A 216 3.36 -3.92 31.37
N ASN A 217 4.49 -3.51 31.91
CA ASN A 217 4.65 -3.14 33.31
C ASN A 217 4.67 -1.61 33.55
N ARG A 218 4.13 -0.82 32.62
CA ARG A 218 4.16 0.66 32.69
C ARG A 218 2.79 1.26 32.33
N PRO A 219 1.75 1.09 33.20
CA PRO A 219 0.38 1.50 32.90
C PRO A 219 0.23 3.00 32.59
N GLY A 220 1.01 3.86 33.26
CA GLY A 220 1.01 5.29 33.00
C GLY A 220 1.52 5.69 31.60
N LYS A 221 2.43 4.91 31.00
CA LYS A 221 2.86 5.13 29.60
C LYS A 221 1.78 4.67 28.62
N LEU A 222 1.14 3.55 28.91
CA LEU A 222 0.04 3.02 28.10
C LEU A 222 -1.16 3.98 28.10
N ALA A 223 -1.55 4.51 29.28
CA ALA A 223 -2.62 5.50 29.41
C ALA A 223 -2.31 6.81 28.65
N ARG A 224 -1.06 7.31 28.70
CA ARG A 224 -0.65 8.49 27.91
C ARG A 224 -0.68 8.22 26.42
N ALA A 225 -0.26 7.04 25.99
CA ALA A 225 -0.34 6.62 24.58
C ALA A 225 -1.81 6.55 24.11
N GLY A 226 -2.72 6.00 24.93
CA GLY A 226 -4.14 5.93 24.64
C GLY A 226 -4.80 7.31 24.54
N ARG A 227 -4.56 8.22 25.51
CA ARG A 227 -5.09 9.60 25.45
C ARG A 227 -4.63 10.35 24.20
N ARG A 228 -3.38 10.17 23.80
CA ARG A 228 -2.84 10.79 22.59
C ARG A 228 -3.48 10.21 21.32
N GLU A 229 -3.71 8.90 21.26
CA GLU A 229 -4.39 8.23 20.14
C GLU A 229 -5.80 8.81 19.98
N GLN A 230 -6.54 8.99 21.09
CA GLN A 230 -7.89 9.54 21.07
C GLN A 230 -7.94 11.02 20.66
N ARG A 231 -7.04 11.86 21.20
CA ARG A 231 -7.09 13.31 20.96
C ARG A 231 -6.57 13.73 19.58
N LEU A 232 -5.47 13.15 19.12
CA LEU A 232 -4.79 13.63 17.91
C LEU A 232 -5.09 12.78 16.67
N ARG A 233 -5.37 11.51 16.87
CA ARG A 233 -5.44 10.58 15.75
C ARG A 233 -6.86 10.20 15.37
N ARG A 234 -7.78 10.04 16.30
CA ARG A 234 -9.19 9.76 15.98
C ARG A 234 -9.79 10.77 15.00
N PRO A 235 -9.59 12.10 15.14
CA PRO A 235 -10.09 13.05 14.14
C PRO A 235 -9.54 12.81 12.75
N VAL A 236 -8.22 12.53 12.64
CA VAL A 236 -7.56 12.24 11.35
C VAL A 236 -8.04 10.92 10.77
N ILE A 237 -8.20 9.88 11.60
CA ILE A 237 -8.76 8.60 11.17
C ILE A 237 -10.19 8.78 10.66
N ASN A 238 -11.02 9.54 11.35
CA ASN A 238 -12.41 9.79 10.95
C ASN A 238 -12.48 10.56 9.62
N ALA A 239 -11.63 11.57 9.43
CA ALA A 239 -11.54 12.27 8.15
C ALA A 239 -11.09 11.35 7.02
N LYS A 240 -10.08 10.48 7.27
CA LYS A 240 -9.61 9.47 6.33
C LYS A 240 -10.72 8.46 6.00
N ILE A 241 -11.45 7.97 7.00
CA ILE A 241 -12.58 7.06 6.82
C ILE A 241 -13.63 7.69 5.90
N ARG A 242 -14.02 8.94 6.13
CA ARG A 242 -14.97 9.66 5.26
C ARG A 242 -14.47 9.75 3.83
N LEU A 243 -13.18 10.04 3.62
CA LEU A 243 -12.59 10.08 2.29
C LEU A 243 -12.58 8.69 1.63
N GLN A 244 -12.26 7.66 2.39
CA GLN A 244 -12.28 6.27 1.91
C GLN A 244 -13.69 5.81 1.56
N ASP A 245 -14.69 6.14 2.37
CA ASP A 245 -16.11 5.84 2.11
C ASP A 245 -16.60 6.58 0.87
N LEU A 246 -16.13 7.81 0.66
CA LEU A 246 -16.43 8.58 -0.56
C LEU A 246 -15.82 7.96 -1.81
N LEU A 247 -14.62 7.39 -1.72
CA LEU A 247 -13.89 6.78 -2.85
C LEU A 247 -14.31 5.32 -3.10
N ALA A 248 -14.50 4.55 -2.03
CA ALA A 248 -14.77 3.11 -2.09
C ALA A 248 -16.25 2.75 -1.92
N GLY A 249 -17.10 3.71 -1.53
CA GLY A 249 -18.48 3.50 -1.10
C GLY A 249 -18.56 3.11 0.38
N GLU A 250 -19.73 3.30 1.00
CA GLU A 250 -19.95 2.96 2.40
C GLU A 250 -19.76 1.46 2.65
N HIS A 251 -18.95 1.13 3.64
CA HIS A 251 -18.81 -0.24 4.11
C HIS A 251 -19.93 -0.52 5.10
N ALA A 252 -20.80 -1.50 4.78
CA ALA A 252 -21.89 -1.87 5.68
C ALA A 252 -21.34 -2.29 7.05
N PRO A 253 -21.92 -1.85 8.17
CA PRO A 253 -21.59 -2.38 9.48
C PRO A 253 -21.81 -3.90 9.52
N ALA A 254 -20.90 -4.64 10.15
CA ALA A 254 -20.94 -6.10 10.22
C ALA A 254 -22.29 -6.66 10.74
N ALA A 255 -23.05 -5.87 11.50
CA ALA A 255 -24.39 -6.23 12.01
C ALA A 255 -25.42 -6.47 10.89
N ILE A 256 -25.31 -5.79 9.73
CA ILE A 256 -26.28 -5.96 8.62
C ILE A 256 -26.00 -7.25 7.83
N LEU A 257 -24.76 -7.76 7.88
CA LEU A 257 -24.39 -8.98 7.18
C LEU A 257 -24.86 -10.26 7.91
N LEU A 258 -25.04 -10.20 9.23
CA LEU A 258 -25.56 -11.31 10.03
C LEU A 258 -27.08 -11.51 9.84
N ASP A 259 -27.81 -10.46 9.51
CA ASP A 259 -29.25 -10.50 9.28
C ASP A 259 -29.65 -11.02 7.88
N ARG A 260 -28.68 -11.21 6.98
CA ARG A 260 -28.87 -11.77 5.62
C ARG A 260 -28.49 -13.24 5.49
N GLN A 261 -28.13 -13.91 6.57
CA GLN A 261 -28.03 -15.38 6.50
C GLN A 261 -29.45 -15.94 6.36
N PRO A 262 -29.74 -16.77 5.34
CA PRO A 262 -31.02 -17.43 5.25
C PRO A 262 -31.24 -18.22 6.55
N PRO A 263 -32.47 -18.27 7.08
CA PRO A 263 -32.76 -19.06 8.28
C PRO A 263 -32.28 -20.48 8.05
N ALA A 264 -31.50 -20.99 9.01
CA ALA A 264 -31.08 -22.38 9.01
C ALA A 264 -32.33 -23.23 8.76
N GLY A 265 -32.33 -23.95 7.65
CA GLY A 265 -33.45 -24.82 7.28
C GLY A 265 -33.80 -25.70 8.46
N PRO A 266 -35.08 -26.05 8.66
CA PRO A 266 -35.50 -26.90 9.76
C PRO A 266 -34.72 -28.21 9.69
N GLY A 267 -34.05 -28.55 10.78
CA GLY A 267 -33.26 -29.74 10.94
C GLY A 267 -34.07 -30.94 10.51
N ALA A 268 -33.45 -31.83 9.73
CA ALA A 268 -33.92 -33.18 9.54
C ALA A 268 -33.92 -33.86 10.92
N GLY A 269 -35.05 -33.68 11.59
CA GLY A 269 -35.38 -34.41 12.80
C GLY A 269 -35.77 -35.84 12.43
N ASP A 270 -35.21 -36.77 13.17
CA ASP A 270 -35.67 -38.12 13.49
C ASP A 270 -36.50 -38.85 12.44
N ALA A 271 -35.87 -39.78 11.77
CA ALA A 271 -36.55 -41.03 11.35
C ALA A 271 -35.82 -42.21 12.00
N SER A 272 -36.48 -42.69 13.06
CA SER A 272 -36.28 -43.99 13.69
C SER A 272 -36.19 -45.14 12.66
#